data_d030b0b357986a751f9c43a1d0d09036
#
_entry.id   d030b0b357986a751f9c43a1d0d09036
#
_cell.length_a   1.000
_cell.length_b   1.000
_cell.length_c   1.000
_cell.angle_alpha   90.00
_cell.angle_beta   90.00
_cell.angle_gamma   90.00
#
_symmetry.space_group_name_H-M   'P 1'
#
loop_
_entity.id
_entity.type
_entity.pdbx_description
1 polymer ?
#
loop_
_entity_poly.entity_id
_entity_poly.type
_entity_poly.pdbx_seq_one_letter_code
_entity_poly.pdbx_strand_id
1 'polypeptide(L)'
;MKKFTTFILTLIIGVCQAQNRDPEAQTLLNEMSAKVNEYKNMVLEFKYTLDNSEENIHQETRGNITLVGDNYVLNILGITRIFDGKKLITISPEDEEVTISKQNTTEENTITPSQLLTFYEEGYNYKMDIIQNVRGRKIQYIKLNPIDSNSEISYVLLGIDTNTKHVHNLIEIGSNGTKTTLTITAFKTNQPLSESLFTFDASKYGDYYINNLD
;
A
#
# COMPACT_ATOMS: atom_id res chain seq x y z
N MET A 1 66.31 -17.46 -22.72
CA MET A 1 65.01 -16.91 -23.19
C MET A 1 64.03 -16.90 -22.00
N LYS A 2 63.86 -15.75 -21.36
CA LYS A 2 62.94 -15.61 -20.19
C LYS A 2 61.56 -15.19 -20.70
N LYS A 3 60.53 -16.06 -20.50
CA LYS A 3 59.12 -15.73 -20.82
C LYS A 3 58.58 -14.87 -19.71
N PHE A 4 58.24 -13.62 -20.03
CA PHE A 4 57.48 -12.69 -19.15
C PHE A 4 56.02 -12.99 -19.34
N THR A 5 55.37 -13.53 -18.32
CA THR A 5 53.91 -13.72 -18.29
C THR A 5 53.28 -12.51 -17.66
N THR A 6 52.66 -11.63 -18.45
CA THR A 6 51.93 -10.46 -17.99
C THR A 6 50.58 -10.90 -17.44
N PHE A 7 50.38 -10.78 -16.14
CA PHE A 7 49.08 -11.05 -15.49
C PHE A 7 48.23 -9.76 -15.54
N ILE A 8 47.22 -9.77 -16.42
CA ILE A 8 46.27 -8.66 -16.50
C ILE A 8 45.22 -8.88 -15.41
N LEU A 9 45.29 -8.07 -14.34
CA LEU A 9 44.30 -8.01 -13.28
C LEU A 9 43.10 -7.17 -13.79
N THR A 10 42.00 -7.83 -14.24
CA THR A 10 40.79 -7.17 -14.65
C THR A 10 40.02 -6.73 -13.40
N LEU A 11 40.09 -5.42 -13.08
CA LEU A 11 39.32 -4.80 -11.99
C LEU A 11 37.87 -4.70 -12.43
N ILE A 12 37.02 -5.61 -11.96
CA ILE A 12 35.56 -5.53 -12.13
C ILE A 12 35.07 -4.44 -11.17
N ILE A 13 34.86 -3.22 -11.69
CA ILE A 13 34.17 -2.16 -10.99
C ILE A 13 32.69 -2.54 -11.02
N GLY A 14 32.20 -3.17 -9.95
CA GLY A 14 30.77 -3.33 -9.72
C GLY A 14 30.15 -1.94 -9.58
N VAL A 15 29.37 -1.51 -10.57
CA VAL A 15 28.55 -0.31 -10.46
C VAL A 15 27.45 -0.64 -9.45
N CYS A 16 27.71 -0.38 -8.16
CA CYS A 16 26.67 -0.34 -7.14
C CYS A 16 25.72 0.80 -7.55
N GLN A 17 24.56 0.47 -8.07
CA GLN A 17 23.44 1.41 -8.22
C GLN A 17 23.07 1.85 -6.80
N ALA A 18 23.69 2.92 -6.32
CA ALA A 18 23.32 3.51 -5.04
C ALA A 18 21.88 4.02 -5.16
N GLN A 19 20.94 3.29 -4.55
CA GLN A 19 19.57 3.78 -4.37
C GLN A 19 19.67 5.12 -3.64
N ASN A 20 19.15 6.17 -4.25
CA ASN A 20 19.19 7.53 -3.69
C ASN A 20 18.12 7.64 -2.59
N ARG A 21 18.43 7.08 -1.41
CA ARG A 21 17.54 7.01 -0.24
C ARG A 21 18.07 7.98 0.81
N ASP A 22 17.23 8.96 1.14
CA ASP A 22 17.51 9.94 2.19
C ASP A 22 17.52 9.26 3.57
N PRO A 23 18.58 9.33 4.37
CA PRO A 23 18.67 8.68 5.68
C PRO A 23 17.61 9.16 6.69
N GLU A 24 17.19 10.44 6.63
CA GLU A 24 16.15 10.97 7.52
C GLU A 24 14.78 10.38 7.13
N ALA A 25 14.50 10.31 5.83
CA ALA A 25 13.29 9.67 5.32
C ALA A 25 13.28 8.18 5.69
N GLN A 26 14.40 7.48 5.53
CA GLN A 26 14.53 6.07 5.93
C GLN A 26 14.21 5.88 7.42
N THR A 27 14.74 6.77 8.28
CA THR A 27 14.52 6.68 9.72
C THR A 27 13.02 6.82 10.04
N LEU A 28 12.35 7.81 9.45
CA LEU A 28 10.91 8.04 9.68
C LEU A 28 10.04 6.87 9.15
N LEU A 29 10.39 6.30 7.99
CA LEU A 29 9.73 5.12 7.43
C LEU A 29 9.89 3.90 8.34
N ASN A 30 11.10 3.69 8.87
CA ASN A 30 11.37 2.59 9.81
C ASN A 30 10.58 2.77 11.13
N GLU A 31 10.49 4.01 11.66
CA GLU A 31 9.71 4.31 12.87
C GLU A 31 8.20 4.04 12.61
N MET A 32 7.69 4.39 11.44
CA MET A 32 6.31 4.11 11.04
C MET A 32 6.06 2.60 10.96
N SER A 33 6.92 1.86 10.26
CA SER A 33 6.81 0.40 10.10
C SER A 33 6.90 -0.30 11.47
N ALA A 34 7.88 0.08 12.30
CA ALA A 34 8.00 -0.48 13.65
C ALA A 34 6.74 -0.24 14.49
N LYS A 35 6.15 0.98 14.39
CA LYS A 35 4.94 1.33 15.11
C LYS A 35 3.72 0.51 14.68
N VAL A 36 3.56 0.26 13.39
CA VAL A 36 2.49 -0.57 12.85
C VAL A 36 2.62 -2.02 13.32
N ASN A 37 3.85 -2.54 13.35
CA ASN A 37 4.15 -3.91 13.76
C ASN A 37 3.93 -4.18 15.26
N GLU A 38 3.79 -3.14 16.10
CA GLU A 38 3.42 -3.29 17.52
C GLU A 38 1.95 -3.70 17.72
N TYR A 39 1.09 -3.51 16.72
CA TYR A 39 -0.34 -3.70 16.87
C TYR A 39 -0.78 -5.11 16.54
N LYS A 40 -1.64 -5.70 17.40
CA LYS A 40 -2.28 -6.99 17.14
C LYS A 40 -3.27 -6.91 15.98
N ASN A 41 -3.93 -5.77 15.86
CA ASN A 41 -4.83 -5.46 14.75
C ASN A 41 -4.97 -3.95 14.58
N MET A 42 -5.41 -3.55 13.39
CA MET A 42 -5.74 -2.18 13.04
C MET A 42 -7.13 -2.13 12.38
N VAL A 43 -7.93 -1.16 12.79
CA VAL A 43 -9.22 -0.83 12.18
C VAL A 43 -9.14 0.60 11.69
N LEU A 44 -9.16 0.77 10.37
CA LEU A 44 -8.98 2.06 9.71
C LEU A 44 -10.25 2.45 8.98
N GLU A 45 -10.61 3.73 9.06
CA GLU A 45 -11.55 4.35 8.15
C GLU A 45 -10.77 5.29 7.24
N PHE A 46 -11.14 5.35 5.99
CA PHE A 46 -10.44 6.18 5.02
C PHE A 46 -11.39 6.84 4.03
N LYS A 47 -10.89 7.92 3.45
CA LYS A 47 -11.44 8.60 2.30
C LYS A 47 -10.51 8.40 1.12
N TYR A 48 -11.07 7.99 -0.01
CA TYR A 48 -10.37 7.85 -1.27
C TYR A 48 -10.90 8.90 -2.24
N THR A 49 -10.01 9.65 -2.88
CA THR A 49 -10.37 10.59 -3.96
C THR A 49 -9.54 10.32 -5.20
N LEU A 50 -10.17 10.43 -6.35
CA LEU A 50 -9.56 10.39 -7.67
C LEU A 50 -9.86 11.70 -8.37
N ASP A 51 -8.83 12.47 -8.70
CA ASP A 51 -8.92 13.76 -9.39
C ASP A 51 -8.11 13.70 -10.69
N ASN A 52 -8.74 14.08 -11.80
CA ASN A 52 -8.05 14.36 -13.06
C ASN A 52 -8.66 15.62 -13.67
N SER A 53 -7.93 16.73 -13.61
CA SER A 53 -8.41 18.02 -14.06
C SER A 53 -8.52 18.12 -15.60
N GLU A 54 -7.68 17.37 -16.33
CA GLU A 54 -7.69 17.38 -17.81
C GLU A 54 -8.92 16.65 -18.35
N GLU A 55 -9.35 15.60 -17.66
CA GLU A 55 -10.52 14.79 -18.01
C GLU A 55 -11.79 15.23 -17.27
N ASN A 56 -11.70 16.26 -16.43
CA ASN A 56 -12.77 16.75 -15.56
C ASN A 56 -13.39 15.62 -14.68
N ILE A 57 -12.52 14.72 -14.18
CA ILE A 57 -12.91 13.65 -13.28
C ILE A 57 -12.66 14.09 -11.85
N HIS A 58 -13.69 13.96 -11.01
CA HIS A 58 -13.60 14.05 -9.55
C HIS A 58 -14.48 12.98 -8.94
N GLN A 59 -13.88 12.04 -8.25
CA GLN A 59 -14.59 10.97 -7.54
C GLN A 59 -14.14 10.92 -6.08
N GLU A 60 -15.09 10.79 -5.17
CA GLU A 60 -14.83 10.59 -3.75
C GLU A 60 -15.62 9.38 -3.25
N THR A 61 -14.94 8.51 -2.50
CA THR A 61 -15.60 7.40 -1.80
C THR A 61 -14.99 7.25 -0.41
N ARG A 62 -15.67 6.50 0.44
CA ARG A 62 -15.21 6.14 1.78
C ARG A 62 -15.20 4.64 1.92
N GLY A 63 -14.29 4.17 2.75
CA GLY A 63 -14.17 2.76 3.05
C GLY A 63 -13.64 2.54 4.45
N ASN A 64 -13.60 1.30 4.83
CA ASN A 64 -12.94 0.86 6.06
C ASN A 64 -12.19 -0.44 5.81
N ILE A 65 -11.17 -0.66 6.62
CA ILE A 65 -10.41 -1.89 6.59
C ILE A 65 -10.06 -2.34 8.00
N THR A 66 -10.16 -3.64 8.23
CA THR A 66 -9.64 -4.30 9.42
C THR A 66 -8.50 -5.22 9.01
N LEU A 67 -7.35 -5.10 9.69
CA LEU A 67 -6.11 -5.82 9.42
C LEU A 67 -5.68 -6.62 10.65
N VAL A 68 -5.28 -7.89 10.44
CA VAL A 68 -4.63 -8.76 11.45
C VAL A 68 -3.50 -9.52 10.75
N GLY A 69 -2.26 -9.07 10.93
CA GLY A 69 -1.16 -9.56 10.09
C GLY A 69 -1.47 -9.32 8.61
N ASP A 70 -1.43 -10.38 7.80
CA ASP A 70 -1.76 -10.32 6.38
C ASP A 70 -3.26 -10.44 6.09
N ASN A 71 -4.05 -10.91 7.06
CA ASN A 71 -5.49 -11.04 6.89
C ASN A 71 -6.18 -9.68 6.91
N TYR A 72 -7.19 -9.51 6.05
CA TYR A 72 -7.95 -8.26 6.04
C TYR A 72 -9.41 -8.45 5.65
N VAL A 73 -10.23 -7.51 6.11
CA VAL A 73 -11.57 -7.24 5.58
C VAL A 73 -11.62 -5.79 5.13
N LEU A 74 -11.81 -5.58 3.84
CA LEU A 74 -11.90 -4.27 3.20
C LEU A 74 -13.32 -4.05 2.69
N ASN A 75 -13.94 -2.93 3.06
CA ASN A 75 -15.21 -2.46 2.54
C ASN A 75 -15.00 -1.15 1.79
N ILE A 76 -15.28 -1.13 0.51
CA ILE A 76 -15.18 0.06 -0.36
C ILE A 76 -16.12 -0.11 -1.56
N LEU A 77 -16.76 0.98 -2.00
CA LEU A 77 -17.64 1.01 -3.19
C LEU A 77 -18.75 -0.06 -3.17
N GLY A 78 -19.31 -0.37 -1.99
CA GLY A 78 -20.32 -1.40 -1.84
C GLY A 78 -19.81 -2.84 -1.88
N ILE A 79 -18.52 -3.05 -2.16
CA ILE A 79 -17.86 -4.35 -2.23
C ILE A 79 -17.18 -4.67 -0.91
N THR A 80 -17.28 -5.92 -0.47
CA THR A 80 -16.51 -6.46 0.65
C THR A 80 -15.46 -7.43 0.12
N ARG A 81 -14.19 -7.22 0.50
CA ARG A 81 -13.10 -8.17 0.24
C ARG A 81 -12.60 -8.74 1.55
N ILE A 82 -12.55 -10.06 1.63
CA ILE A 82 -12.05 -10.81 2.78
C ILE A 82 -10.84 -11.62 2.32
N PHE A 83 -9.71 -11.41 2.96
CA PHE A 83 -8.53 -12.26 2.78
C PHE A 83 -8.24 -13.00 4.09
N ASP A 84 -8.21 -14.32 4.03
CA ASP A 84 -8.02 -15.21 5.18
C ASP A 84 -6.58 -15.73 5.34
N GLY A 85 -5.65 -15.16 4.56
CA GLY A 85 -4.25 -15.61 4.46
C GLY A 85 -4.00 -16.64 3.35
N LYS A 86 -5.05 -17.11 2.65
CA LYS A 86 -4.97 -18.09 1.56
C LYS A 86 -5.86 -17.73 0.38
N LYS A 87 -7.10 -17.35 0.65
CA LYS A 87 -8.12 -17.05 -0.36
C LYS A 87 -8.56 -15.60 -0.22
N LEU A 88 -8.80 -14.98 -1.36
CA LEU A 88 -9.47 -13.70 -1.48
C LEU A 88 -10.92 -13.96 -1.87
N ILE A 89 -11.83 -13.55 -1.00
CA ILE A 89 -13.27 -13.60 -1.22
C ILE A 89 -13.75 -12.18 -1.52
N THR A 90 -14.32 -11.97 -2.69
CA THR A 90 -14.94 -10.69 -3.08
C THR A 90 -16.43 -10.86 -3.14
N ILE A 91 -17.16 -10.06 -2.37
CA ILE A 91 -18.61 -10.06 -2.28
C ILE A 91 -19.12 -8.77 -2.92
N SER A 92 -19.89 -8.90 -4.00
CA SER A 92 -20.57 -7.80 -4.70
C SER A 92 -22.09 -7.93 -4.51
N PRO A 93 -22.68 -7.22 -3.54
CA PRO A 93 -24.12 -7.30 -3.31
C PRO A 93 -24.97 -6.76 -4.47
N GLU A 94 -24.45 -5.80 -5.21
CA GLU A 94 -25.14 -5.21 -6.37
C GLU A 94 -25.30 -6.23 -7.51
N ASP A 95 -24.28 -7.10 -7.69
CA ASP A 95 -24.27 -8.13 -8.73
C ASP A 95 -24.81 -9.48 -8.21
N GLU A 96 -25.12 -9.58 -6.92
CA GLU A 96 -25.46 -10.83 -6.23
C GLU A 96 -24.40 -11.92 -6.49
N GLU A 97 -23.12 -11.54 -6.48
CA GLU A 97 -21.99 -12.42 -6.79
C GLU A 97 -20.99 -12.50 -5.63
N VAL A 98 -20.47 -13.72 -5.41
CA VAL A 98 -19.30 -13.97 -4.58
C VAL A 98 -18.22 -14.62 -5.43
N THR A 99 -17.09 -13.97 -5.59
CA THR A 99 -15.90 -14.53 -6.25
C THR A 99 -14.91 -15.01 -5.22
N ILE A 100 -14.45 -16.26 -5.32
CA ILE A 100 -13.42 -16.86 -4.48
C ILE A 100 -12.22 -17.17 -5.36
N SER A 101 -11.06 -16.61 -5.05
CA SER A 101 -9.82 -16.85 -5.79
C SER A 101 -8.64 -17.08 -4.83
N LYS A 102 -7.60 -17.77 -5.31
CA LYS A 102 -6.29 -17.68 -4.65
C LYS A 102 -5.74 -16.29 -4.92
N GLN A 103 -5.22 -15.64 -3.89
CA GLN A 103 -4.50 -14.40 -4.12
C GLN A 103 -3.19 -14.73 -4.83
N ASN A 104 -3.16 -14.50 -6.14
CA ASN A 104 -1.92 -14.52 -6.89
C ASN A 104 -1.17 -13.24 -6.56
N THR A 105 -0.14 -13.32 -5.73
CA THR A 105 0.81 -12.23 -5.45
C THR A 105 1.60 -11.81 -6.70
N THR A 106 1.39 -12.48 -7.82
CA THR A 106 2.04 -12.26 -9.12
C THR A 106 1.19 -11.45 -10.11
N GLU A 107 -0.04 -11.04 -9.77
CA GLU A 107 -0.70 -10.00 -10.55
C GLU A 107 0.04 -8.68 -10.31
N GLU A 108 0.95 -8.37 -11.23
CA GLU A 108 1.68 -7.12 -11.33
C GLU A 108 0.68 -5.98 -11.18
N ASN A 109 0.85 -5.14 -10.14
CA ASN A 109 0.10 -3.93 -9.79
C ASN A 109 -1.02 -4.01 -8.75
N THR A 110 -1.26 -5.12 -8.07
CA THR A 110 -2.23 -5.11 -6.97
C THR A 110 -1.52 -5.03 -5.62
N ILE A 111 -1.32 -3.80 -5.11
CA ILE A 111 -0.84 -3.62 -3.74
C ILE A 111 -1.92 -4.11 -2.77
N THR A 112 -1.62 -5.14 -1.99
CA THR A 112 -2.54 -5.59 -0.94
C THR A 112 -2.61 -4.54 0.19
N PRO A 113 -3.70 -4.50 0.96
CA PRO A 113 -3.81 -3.55 2.06
C PRO A 113 -2.68 -3.64 3.10
N SER A 114 -2.13 -4.83 3.35
CA SER A 114 -0.95 -5.00 4.21
C SER A 114 0.32 -4.43 3.56
N GLN A 115 0.47 -4.57 2.25
CA GLN A 115 1.60 -4.01 1.49
C GLN A 115 1.57 -2.48 1.41
N LEU A 116 0.41 -1.82 1.58
CA LEU A 116 0.35 -0.34 1.66
C LEU A 116 1.24 0.26 2.75
N LEU A 117 1.65 -0.53 3.73
CA LEU A 117 2.53 -0.10 4.81
C LEU A 117 4.01 -0.36 4.55
N THR A 118 4.34 -1.12 3.50
CA THR A 118 5.72 -1.56 3.17
C THR A 118 6.10 -1.34 1.71
N PHE A 119 5.16 -0.92 0.84
CA PHE A 119 5.38 -0.79 -0.62
C PHE A 119 6.60 0.07 -0.99
N TYR A 120 7.00 1.00 -0.11
CA TYR A 120 8.14 1.89 -0.32
C TYR A 120 9.50 1.21 -0.14
N GLU A 121 9.54 -0.01 0.43
CA GLU A 121 10.79 -0.74 0.70
C GLU A 121 11.48 -1.15 -0.59
N GLU A 122 10.71 -1.45 -1.63
CA GLU A 122 11.22 -1.83 -2.94
C GLU A 122 10.63 -0.95 -4.05
N GLY A 123 11.38 -0.75 -5.11
CA GLY A 123 10.93 -0.04 -6.30
C GLY A 123 10.94 1.49 -6.21
N TYR A 124 11.36 2.10 -5.09
CA TYR A 124 11.36 3.55 -4.91
C TYR A 124 12.68 4.10 -4.38
N ASN A 125 13.05 5.26 -4.92
CA ASN A 125 13.94 6.22 -4.27
C ASN A 125 13.08 7.17 -3.46
N TYR A 126 13.54 7.61 -2.30
CA TYR A 126 12.74 8.50 -1.45
C TYR A 126 13.58 9.57 -0.76
N LYS A 127 12.93 10.68 -0.47
CA LYS A 127 13.52 11.82 0.24
C LYS A 127 12.49 12.53 1.10
N MET A 128 12.96 13.24 2.12
CA MET A 128 12.11 14.16 2.87
C MET A 128 11.52 15.22 1.95
N ASP A 129 10.28 15.59 2.20
CA ASP A 129 9.55 16.65 1.51
C ASP A 129 8.98 17.62 2.54
N ILE A 130 7.92 18.34 2.22
CA ILE A 130 7.32 19.37 3.05
C ILE A 130 6.75 18.83 4.37
N ILE A 131 6.68 19.72 5.35
CA ILE A 131 5.91 19.53 6.58
C ILE A 131 4.64 20.38 6.48
N GLN A 132 3.49 19.78 6.81
CA GLN A 132 2.22 20.48 6.89
C GLN A 132 1.60 20.36 8.28
N ASN A 133 0.92 21.43 8.73
CA ASN A 133 0.07 21.37 9.91
C ASN A 133 -1.37 21.09 9.47
N VAL A 134 -1.88 19.92 9.78
CA VAL A 134 -3.24 19.49 9.44
C VAL A 134 -4.04 19.35 10.73
N ARG A 135 -4.91 20.33 11.01
CA ARG A 135 -5.76 20.35 12.20
C ARG A 135 -4.96 20.16 13.51
N GLY A 136 -3.83 20.86 13.64
CA GLY A 136 -2.95 20.80 14.80
C GLY A 136 -1.99 19.61 14.84
N ARG A 137 -2.04 18.70 13.88
CA ARG A 137 -1.09 17.59 13.70
C ARG A 137 0.01 17.99 12.74
N LYS A 138 1.24 17.68 13.07
CA LYS A 138 2.41 17.91 12.22
C LYS A 138 2.62 16.70 11.33
N ILE A 139 2.31 16.84 10.05
CA ILE A 139 2.44 15.79 9.03
C ILE A 139 3.72 16.04 8.22
N GLN A 140 4.66 15.12 8.31
CA GLN A 140 5.85 15.11 7.46
C GLN A 140 5.56 14.30 6.22
N TYR A 141 5.79 14.88 5.05
CA TYR A 141 5.70 14.14 3.78
C TYR A 141 7.07 13.59 3.39
N ILE A 142 7.02 12.37 2.86
CA ILE A 142 8.15 11.73 2.18
C ILE A 142 7.75 11.58 0.73
N LYS A 143 8.59 12.07 -0.19
CA LYS A 143 8.40 11.90 -1.63
C LYS A 143 9.10 10.64 -2.09
N LEU A 144 8.33 9.72 -2.67
CA LEU A 144 8.79 8.47 -3.26
C LEU A 144 8.74 8.60 -4.79
N ASN A 145 9.85 8.34 -5.45
CA ASN A 145 9.95 8.34 -6.91
C ASN A 145 10.22 6.92 -7.38
N PRO A 146 9.41 6.36 -8.30
CA PRO A 146 9.66 5.04 -8.86
C PRO A 146 11.08 4.94 -9.45
N ILE A 147 11.71 3.79 -9.28
CA ILE A 147 13.00 3.47 -9.90
C ILE A 147 12.79 3.08 -11.36
N ASP A 148 11.69 2.38 -11.65
CA ASP A 148 11.32 2.04 -13.02
C ASP A 148 10.89 3.30 -13.78
N SER A 149 11.62 3.61 -14.85
CA SER A 149 11.34 4.74 -15.74
C SER A 149 10.06 4.57 -16.58
N ASN A 150 9.53 3.35 -16.68
CA ASN A 150 8.28 3.04 -17.40
C ASN A 150 7.06 3.07 -16.46
N SER A 151 7.25 3.40 -15.19
CA SER A 151 6.14 3.50 -14.24
C SER A 151 5.10 4.51 -14.69
N GLU A 152 3.82 4.13 -14.60
CA GLU A 152 2.70 5.05 -14.80
C GLU A 152 2.55 6.04 -13.62
N ILE A 153 3.27 5.81 -12.52
CA ILE A 153 3.33 6.68 -11.35
C ILE A 153 4.50 7.66 -11.52
N SER A 154 4.23 8.96 -11.49
CA SER A 154 5.26 9.99 -11.49
C SER A 154 5.94 10.08 -10.13
N TYR A 155 5.17 10.09 -9.05
CA TYR A 155 5.66 10.02 -7.68
C TYR A 155 4.51 9.77 -6.69
N VAL A 156 4.90 9.37 -5.48
CA VAL A 156 3.98 9.24 -4.34
C VAL A 156 4.44 10.15 -3.20
N LEU A 157 3.49 10.82 -2.54
CA LEU A 157 3.73 11.54 -1.29
C LEU A 157 3.09 10.73 -0.14
N LEU A 158 3.90 10.26 0.78
CA LEU A 158 3.46 9.56 1.98
C LEU A 158 3.51 10.54 3.16
N GLY A 159 2.35 10.93 3.68
CA GLY A 159 2.22 11.80 4.83
C GLY A 159 2.17 11.01 6.13
N ILE A 160 3.10 11.28 7.04
CA ILE A 160 3.25 10.60 8.33
C ILE A 160 3.09 11.63 9.45
N ASP A 161 2.23 11.34 10.41
CA ASP A 161 2.10 12.12 11.63
C ASP A 161 3.37 11.93 12.49
N THR A 162 4.10 13.02 12.72
CA THR A 162 5.40 12.97 13.39
C THR A 162 5.34 12.51 14.85
N ASN A 163 4.17 12.67 15.50
CA ASN A 163 3.97 12.31 16.91
C ASN A 163 3.54 10.84 17.04
N THR A 164 2.54 10.42 16.28
CA THR A 164 1.98 9.07 16.40
C THR A 164 2.70 8.04 15.52
N LYS A 165 3.45 8.49 14.52
CA LYS A 165 4.09 7.68 13.47
C LYS A 165 3.08 6.91 12.60
N HIS A 166 1.82 7.31 12.63
CA HIS A 166 0.80 6.72 11.77
C HIS A 166 0.78 7.39 10.39
N VAL A 167 0.44 6.64 9.38
CA VAL A 167 0.11 7.18 8.06
C VAL A 167 -1.10 8.09 8.20
N HIS A 168 -0.97 9.32 7.71
CA HIS A 168 -2.07 10.27 7.59
C HIS A 168 -2.74 10.15 6.23
N ASN A 169 -1.96 10.19 5.16
CA ASN A 169 -2.45 10.04 3.80
C ASN A 169 -1.35 9.52 2.87
N LEU A 170 -1.79 8.99 1.74
CA LEU A 170 -0.96 8.65 0.60
C LEU A 170 -1.53 9.40 -0.61
N ILE A 171 -0.68 10.12 -1.33
CA ILE A 171 -1.06 10.87 -2.54
C ILE A 171 -0.20 10.34 -3.68
N GLU A 172 -0.83 9.71 -4.65
CA GLU A 172 -0.18 9.24 -5.87
C GLU A 172 -0.46 10.21 -7.01
N ILE A 173 0.57 10.55 -7.77
CA ILE A 173 0.48 11.36 -8.98
C ILE A 173 0.87 10.47 -10.16
N GLY A 174 -0.09 10.22 -11.03
CA GLY A 174 0.10 9.50 -12.28
C GLY A 174 0.82 10.34 -13.33
N SER A 175 1.44 9.68 -14.30
CA SER A 175 2.10 10.34 -15.45
C SER A 175 1.10 11.06 -16.36
N ASN A 176 -0.16 10.66 -16.32
CA ASN A 176 -1.29 11.28 -17.03
C ASN A 176 -1.95 12.43 -16.25
N GLY A 177 -1.33 12.92 -15.16
CA GLY A 177 -1.87 13.99 -14.32
C GLY A 177 -2.96 13.56 -13.33
N THR A 178 -3.36 12.29 -13.32
CA THR A 178 -4.32 11.77 -12.33
C THR A 178 -3.71 11.83 -10.93
N LYS A 179 -4.48 12.34 -9.98
CA LYS A 179 -4.13 12.39 -8.57
C LYS A 179 -5.06 11.49 -7.77
N THR A 180 -4.50 10.45 -7.19
CA THR A 180 -5.20 9.58 -6.24
C THR A 180 -4.81 9.93 -4.82
N THR A 181 -5.77 10.11 -3.92
CA THR A 181 -5.49 10.40 -2.52
C THR A 181 -6.25 9.45 -1.60
N LEU A 182 -5.52 8.71 -0.79
CA LEU A 182 -6.06 7.93 0.32
C LEU A 182 -5.78 8.67 1.63
N THR A 183 -6.81 9.11 2.34
CA THR A 183 -6.67 9.82 3.63
C THR A 183 -7.26 8.98 4.75
N ILE A 184 -6.46 8.66 5.77
CA ILE A 184 -6.93 7.96 6.97
C ILE A 184 -7.74 8.94 7.83
N THR A 185 -9.02 8.63 8.04
CA THR A 185 -9.95 9.46 8.81
C THR A 185 -10.14 8.97 10.24
N ALA A 186 -9.99 7.65 10.47
CA ALA A 186 -9.93 7.06 11.80
C ALA A 186 -8.89 5.94 11.85
N PHE A 187 -8.16 5.84 12.96
CA PHE A 187 -7.12 4.84 13.20
C PHE A 187 -7.31 4.26 14.60
N LYS A 188 -7.79 3.02 14.69
CA LYS A 188 -7.99 2.29 15.95
C LYS A 188 -7.11 1.05 15.94
N THR A 189 -6.54 0.72 17.09
CA THR A 189 -5.63 -0.42 17.24
C THR A 189 -6.08 -1.35 18.36
N ASN A 190 -5.68 -2.61 18.28
CA ASN A 190 -5.89 -3.60 19.35
C ASN A 190 -7.35 -3.71 19.79
N GLN A 191 -8.28 -3.61 18.83
CA GLN A 191 -9.70 -3.72 19.11
C GLN A 191 -10.10 -5.18 19.33
N PRO A 192 -11.13 -5.46 20.15
CA PRO A 192 -11.73 -6.79 20.18
C PRO A 192 -12.38 -7.09 18.84
N LEU A 193 -12.01 -8.24 18.24
CA LEU A 193 -12.53 -8.68 16.95
C LEU A 193 -13.23 -10.01 17.10
N SER A 194 -14.24 -10.27 16.24
CA SER A 194 -14.87 -11.59 16.15
C SER A 194 -13.88 -12.60 15.56
N GLU A 195 -13.83 -13.81 16.10
CA GLU A 195 -13.04 -14.93 15.55
C GLU A 195 -13.44 -15.29 14.12
N SER A 196 -14.72 -15.06 13.75
CA SER A 196 -15.26 -15.34 12.43
C SER A 196 -15.07 -14.19 11.42
N LEU A 197 -14.39 -13.10 11.80
CA LEU A 197 -14.30 -11.90 10.95
C LEU A 197 -13.71 -12.18 9.56
N PHE A 198 -12.73 -13.07 9.49
CA PHE A 198 -12.04 -13.43 8.24
C PHE A 198 -12.58 -14.73 7.62
N THR A 199 -13.71 -15.24 8.13
CA THR A 199 -14.32 -16.49 7.64
C THR A 199 -15.48 -16.20 6.71
N PHE A 200 -15.43 -16.75 5.51
CA PHE A 200 -16.57 -16.71 4.58
C PHE A 200 -17.57 -17.79 4.95
N ASP A 201 -18.82 -17.37 5.12
CA ASP A 201 -19.95 -18.26 5.41
C ASP A 201 -20.91 -18.26 4.21
N ALA A 202 -20.78 -19.28 3.36
CA ALA A 202 -21.59 -19.40 2.14
C ALA A 202 -23.10 -19.51 2.42
N SER A 203 -23.51 -19.93 3.61
CA SER A 203 -24.93 -20.05 3.96
C SER A 203 -25.67 -18.72 3.99
N LYS A 204 -24.95 -17.61 4.16
CA LYS A 204 -25.49 -16.24 4.13
C LYS A 204 -25.74 -15.70 2.73
N TYR A 205 -25.28 -16.40 1.70
CA TYR A 205 -25.29 -15.99 0.30
C TYR A 205 -25.97 -17.03 -0.59
N GLY A 206 -27.05 -17.66 -0.09
CA GLY A 206 -27.74 -18.75 -0.79
C GLY A 206 -28.36 -18.36 -2.14
N ASP A 207 -28.67 -17.07 -2.30
CA ASP A 207 -29.24 -16.52 -3.54
C ASP A 207 -28.16 -15.92 -4.48
N TYR A 208 -26.87 -15.90 -4.03
CA TYR A 208 -25.77 -15.33 -4.81
C TYR A 208 -25.13 -16.39 -5.71
N TYR A 209 -24.69 -15.94 -6.88
CA TYR A 209 -23.79 -16.73 -7.71
C TYR A 209 -22.41 -16.83 -7.06
N ILE A 210 -21.97 -18.06 -6.74
CA ILE A 210 -20.63 -18.29 -6.16
C ILE A 210 -19.70 -18.79 -7.25
N ASN A 211 -18.75 -17.92 -7.63
CA ASN A 211 -17.73 -18.17 -8.63
C ASN A 211 -16.40 -18.55 -7.97
N ASN A 212 -15.88 -19.76 -8.24
CA ASN A 212 -14.59 -20.22 -7.76
C ASN A 212 -13.56 -20.17 -8.91
N LEU A 213 -12.52 -19.36 -8.75
CA LEU A 213 -11.41 -19.16 -9.69
C LEU A 213 -10.14 -19.87 -9.21
N ASP A 214 -10.25 -21.14 -8.78
CA ASP A 214 -9.11 -21.96 -8.29
C ASP A 214 -8.27 -22.58 -9.43
#